data_48165670f469db2aad3fdbe150994d43
#
_entry.id   48165670f469db2aad3fdbe150994d43
#
_cell.length_a   1.000
_cell.length_b   1.000
_cell.length_c   1.000
_cell.angle_alpha   90.00
_cell.angle_beta   90.00
_cell.angle_gamma   90.00
#
_symmetry.space_group_name_H-M   'P 1'
#
loop_
_entity.id
_entity.type
_entity.pdbx_description
1 polymer ?
#
loop_
_entity_poly.entity_id
_entity_poly.type
_entity_poly.pdbx_seq_one_letter_code
_entity_poly.pdbx_strand_id
1 'polypeptide(L)'
;MTRQDIIDRLKDYFSHDDDIEMVLLYGSVAKGTFNPKSDIDIALYSKKELSFEVLAKIQTELAIMFDREIDVADLKKAEGTFLYQIMTNAVKIKFEENIYVRYAMKALYFYEDFLPILRRTQEEKLKRMLNG
;
A
#
# COMPACT_ATOMS: atom_id res chain seq x y z
N MET A 1 2.83 -20.91 4.95
CA MET A 1 2.35 -20.18 3.75
C MET A 1 3.46 -19.26 3.26
N THR A 2 3.87 -19.41 2.03
CA THR A 2 4.91 -18.60 1.42
C THR A 2 4.36 -17.26 0.94
N ARG A 3 5.26 -16.33 0.60
CA ARG A 3 4.89 -15.06 -0.03
C ARG A 3 4.10 -15.31 -1.34
N GLN A 4 4.53 -16.27 -2.14
CA GLN A 4 3.84 -16.60 -3.39
C GLN A 4 2.44 -17.17 -3.14
N ASP A 5 2.26 -17.96 -2.08
CA ASP A 5 0.94 -18.45 -1.69
C ASP A 5 -0.02 -17.30 -1.36
N ILE A 6 0.47 -16.29 -0.63
CA ILE A 6 -0.31 -15.11 -0.30
C ILE A 6 -0.70 -14.35 -1.57
N ILE A 7 0.25 -14.13 -2.48
CA ILE A 7 0.01 -13.45 -3.75
C ILE A 7 -1.04 -14.20 -4.58
N ASP A 8 -0.90 -15.51 -4.72
CA ASP A 8 -1.81 -16.33 -5.53
C ASP A 8 -3.24 -16.33 -4.97
N ARG A 9 -3.37 -16.42 -3.66
CA ARG A 9 -4.69 -16.40 -3.01
C ARG A 9 -5.35 -15.02 -3.12
N LEU A 10 -4.58 -13.95 -3.00
CA LEU A 10 -5.10 -12.59 -3.20
C LEU A 10 -5.57 -12.39 -4.64
N LYS A 11 -4.80 -12.87 -5.62
CA LYS A 11 -5.19 -12.80 -7.04
C LYS A 11 -6.50 -13.54 -7.29
N ASP A 12 -6.64 -14.74 -6.74
CA ASP A 12 -7.87 -15.52 -6.87
C ASP A 12 -9.06 -14.80 -6.24
N TYR A 13 -8.89 -14.29 -5.03
CA TYR A 13 -9.95 -13.61 -4.30
C TYR A 13 -10.49 -12.39 -5.07
N PHE A 14 -9.61 -11.56 -5.62
CA PHE A 14 -10.01 -10.33 -6.32
C PHE A 14 -10.33 -10.53 -7.81
N SER A 15 -10.07 -11.71 -8.37
CA SER A 15 -10.33 -11.98 -9.79
C SER A 15 -11.81 -11.92 -10.16
N HIS A 16 -12.69 -12.14 -9.18
CA HIS A 16 -14.14 -12.19 -9.40
C HIS A 16 -14.86 -10.89 -9.06
N ASP A 17 -14.13 -9.85 -8.64
CA ASP A 17 -14.73 -8.57 -8.24
C ASP A 17 -14.46 -7.51 -9.31
N ASP A 18 -15.46 -7.27 -10.18
CA ASP A 18 -15.33 -6.32 -11.28
C ASP A 18 -15.30 -4.86 -10.82
N ASP A 19 -15.79 -4.54 -9.63
CA ASP A 19 -15.77 -3.18 -9.10
C ASP A 19 -14.38 -2.77 -8.63
N ILE A 20 -13.58 -3.72 -8.15
CA ILE A 20 -12.19 -3.47 -7.74
C ILE A 20 -11.29 -3.58 -8.97
N GLU A 21 -10.81 -2.44 -9.46
CA GLU A 21 -10.00 -2.39 -10.68
C GLU A 21 -8.52 -2.62 -10.46
N MET A 22 -8.03 -2.28 -9.29
CA MET A 22 -6.61 -2.45 -8.96
C MET A 22 -6.43 -2.85 -7.51
N VAL A 23 -5.51 -3.78 -7.27
CA VAL A 23 -5.10 -4.23 -5.93
C VAL A 23 -3.58 -4.30 -5.88
N LEU A 24 -3.00 -3.61 -4.90
CA LEU A 24 -1.56 -3.61 -4.65
C LEU A 24 -1.29 -4.20 -3.27
N LEU A 25 -0.32 -5.11 -3.21
CA LEU A 25 0.22 -5.61 -1.95
C LEU A 25 1.42 -4.75 -1.59
N TYR A 26 1.47 -4.23 -0.37
CA TYR A 26 2.59 -3.41 0.10
C TYR A 26 3.05 -3.87 1.50
N GLY A 27 3.93 -3.13 2.12
CA GLY A 27 4.43 -3.45 3.45
C GLY A 27 5.39 -4.63 3.49
N SER A 28 5.50 -5.30 4.64
CA SER A 28 6.52 -6.32 4.88
C SER A 28 6.38 -7.56 3.99
N VAL A 29 5.15 -7.99 3.71
CA VAL A 29 4.94 -9.14 2.81
C VAL A 29 5.43 -8.82 1.40
N ALA A 30 5.12 -7.63 0.89
CA ALA A 30 5.58 -7.19 -0.43
C ALA A 30 7.11 -7.14 -0.50
N LYS A 31 7.77 -6.67 0.56
CA LYS A 31 9.23 -6.56 0.64
C LYS A 31 9.92 -7.91 0.86
N GLY A 32 9.20 -8.95 1.23
CA GLY A 32 9.77 -10.25 1.56
C GLY A 32 10.42 -10.34 2.95
N THR A 33 10.18 -9.34 3.82
CA THR A 33 10.74 -9.28 5.18
C THR A 33 9.73 -9.72 6.24
N PHE A 34 8.66 -10.37 5.82
CA PHE A 34 7.59 -10.78 6.71
C PHE A 34 7.92 -12.05 7.49
N ASN A 35 7.21 -12.23 8.60
CA ASN A 35 7.18 -13.45 9.39
C ASN A 35 5.73 -13.94 9.51
N PRO A 36 5.47 -15.13 10.11
CA PRO A 36 4.10 -15.68 10.20
C PRO A 36 3.09 -14.79 10.93
N LYS A 37 3.54 -13.80 11.71
CA LYS A 37 2.68 -12.87 12.45
C LYS A 37 2.55 -11.50 11.79
N SER A 38 3.24 -11.26 10.67
CA SER A 38 3.18 -9.99 9.97
C SER A 38 1.79 -9.75 9.39
N ASP A 39 1.34 -8.49 9.44
CA ASP A 39 0.10 -8.06 8.80
C ASP A 39 0.25 -8.17 7.28
N ILE A 40 -0.88 -8.37 6.61
CA ILE A 40 -0.96 -8.29 5.15
C ILE A 40 -1.57 -6.94 4.81
N ASP A 41 -0.81 -6.11 4.10
CA ASP A 41 -1.20 -4.75 3.74
C ASP A 41 -1.56 -4.68 2.27
N ILE A 42 -2.81 -4.32 1.98
CA ILE A 42 -3.29 -4.16 0.60
C ILE A 42 -3.94 -2.80 0.40
N ALA A 43 -3.79 -2.26 -0.82
CA ALA A 43 -4.45 -1.04 -1.24
C ALA A 43 -5.35 -1.35 -2.43
N LEU A 44 -6.59 -0.88 -2.35
CA LEU A 44 -7.62 -1.14 -3.35
C LEU A 44 -7.99 0.13 -4.09
N TYR A 45 -8.22 0.02 -5.39
CA TYR A 45 -8.87 1.06 -6.18
C TYR A 45 -10.17 0.50 -6.76
N SER A 46 -11.27 1.13 -6.44
CA SER A 46 -12.61 0.74 -6.91
C SER A 46 -13.22 1.83 -7.79
N LYS A 47 -13.98 1.41 -8.81
CA LYS A 47 -14.80 2.33 -9.61
C LYS A 47 -15.80 3.07 -8.74
N LYS A 48 -16.42 2.34 -7.82
CA LYS A 48 -17.39 2.87 -6.87
C LYS A 48 -16.70 3.30 -5.59
N GLU A 49 -17.32 4.18 -4.84
CA GLU A 49 -16.83 4.52 -3.52
C GLU A 49 -16.82 3.28 -2.62
N LEU A 50 -15.70 3.06 -1.94
CA LEU A 50 -15.56 1.95 -0.99
C LEU A 50 -16.16 2.39 0.34
N SER A 51 -17.31 1.81 0.67
CA SER A 51 -17.96 2.05 1.96
C SER A 51 -17.21 1.32 3.08
N PHE A 52 -17.43 1.77 4.33
CA PHE A 52 -16.91 1.08 5.49
C PHE A 52 -17.32 -0.39 5.51
N GLU A 53 -18.57 -0.68 5.14
CA GLU A 53 -19.10 -2.05 5.13
C GLU A 53 -18.37 -2.94 4.13
N VAL A 54 -18.08 -2.43 2.94
CA VAL A 54 -17.34 -3.17 1.91
C VAL A 54 -15.92 -3.44 2.37
N LEU A 55 -15.24 -2.44 2.91
CA LEU A 55 -13.87 -2.61 3.42
C LEU A 55 -13.82 -3.59 4.59
N ALA A 56 -14.77 -3.51 5.52
CA ALA A 56 -14.85 -4.42 6.66
C ALA A 56 -15.10 -5.86 6.22
N LYS A 57 -15.94 -6.06 5.21
CA LYS A 57 -16.22 -7.38 4.64
C LYS A 57 -14.96 -8.00 4.04
N ILE A 58 -14.26 -7.24 3.22
CA ILE A 58 -13.01 -7.70 2.58
C ILE A 58 -11.97 -8.04 3.65
N GLN A 59 -11.79 -7.15 4.62
CA GLN A 59 -10.84 -7.36 5.71
C GLN A 59 -11.16 -8.62 6.50
N THR A 60 -12.42 -8.83 6.84
CA THR A 60 -12.85 -10.00 7.63
C THR A 60 -12.66 -11.30 6.84
N GLU A 61 -13.08 -11.33 5.58
CA GLU A 61 -12.93 -12.52 4.74
C GLU A 61 -11.46 -12.90 4.55
N LEU A 62 -10.60 -11.92 4.30
CA LEU A 62 -9.17 -12.16 4.12
C LEU A 62 -8.48 -12.53 5.45
N ALA A 63 -8.89 -11.94 6.56
CA ALA A 63 -8.36 -12.30 7.87
C ALA A 63 -8.65 -13.76 8.22
N ILE A 64 -9.84 -14.24 7.90
CA ILE A 64 -10.20 -15.64 8.08
C ILE A 64 -9.38 -16.54 7.15
N MET A 65 -9.25 -16.14 5.89
CA MET A 65 -8.50 -16.91 4.88
C MET A 65 -7.03 -17.11 5.27
N PHE A 66 -6.38 -16.04 5.75
CA PHE A 66 -4.94 -16.04 6.01
C PHE A 66 -4.58 -16.28 7.48
N ASP A 67 -5.55 -16.26 8.38
CA ASP A 67 -5.32 -16.30 9.83
C ASP A 67 -4.29 -15.24 10.27
N ARG A 68 -4.49 -14.00 9.77
CA ARG A 68 -3.63 -12.83 10.02
C ARG A 68 -4.44 -11.57 10.01
N GLU A 69 -3.89 -10.52 10.60
CA GLU A 69 -4.44 -9.18 10.43
C GLU A 69 -4.24 -8.69 9.00
N ILE A 70 -5.28 -8.09 8.47
CA ILE A 70 -5.30 -7.53 7.12
C ILE A 70 -5.55 -6.03 7.24
N ASP A 71 -4.64 -5.25 6.70
CA ASP A 71 -4.81 -3.80 6.55
C ASP A 71 -5.28 -3.51 5.13
N VAL A 72 -6.47 -2.93 5.01
CA VAL A 72 -7.07 -2.59 3.71
C VAL A 72 -7.16 -1.08 3.58
N ALA A 73 -6.38 -0.53 2.67
CA ALA A 73 -6.38 0.90 2.38
C ALA A 73 -7.17 1.19 1.11
N ASP A 74 -7.88 2.32 1.12
CA ASP A 74 -8.52 2.87 -0.08
C ASP A 74 -7.51 3.77 -0.79
N LEU A 75 -7.06 3.36 -1.97
CA LEU A 75 -6.02 4.09 -2.72
C LEU A 75 -6.46 5.51 -3.06
N LYS A 76 -7.75 5.74 -3.30
CA LYS A 76 -8.28 7.09 -3.58
C LYS A 76 -8.07 8.06 -2.42
N LYS A 77 -7.97 7.56 -1.20
CA LYS A 77 -7.79 8.36 0.02
C LYS A 77 -6.34 8.43 0.48
N ALA A 78 -5.46 7.66 -0.14
CA ALA A 78 -4.05 7.64 0.23
C ALA A 78 -3.33 8.88 -0.32
N GLU A 79 -2.56 9.55 0.55
CA GLU A 79 -1.86 10.79 0.20
C GLU A 79 -0.48 10.82 0.87
N GLY A 80 0.38 11.70 0.36
CA GLY A 80 1.65 12.03 0.99
C GLY A 80 2.57 10.82 1.19
N THR A 81 3.17 10.76 2.37
CA THR A 81 4.10 9.71 2.75
C THR A 81 3.48 8.32 2.66
N PHE A 82 2.21 8.20 3.05
CA PHE A 82 1.51 6.92 3.00
C PHE A 82 1.36 6.41 1.57
N LEU A 83 0.95 7.27 0.64
CA LEU A 83 0.86 6.92 -0.77
C LEU A 83 2.24 6.52 -1.32
N TYR A 84 3.27 7.28 -0.98
CA TYR A 84 4.63 6.97 -1.37
C TYR A 84 5.07 5.58 -0.88
N GLN A 85 4.76 5.24 0.36
CA GLN A 85 5.07 3.93 0.93
C GLN A 85 4.35 2.79 0.20
N ILE A 86 3.08 2.99 -0.15
CA ILE A 86 2.31 2.00 -0.92
C ILE A 86 2.99 1.75 -2.27
N MET A 87 3.31 2.82 -3.00
CA MET A 87 3.77 2.71 -4.39
C MET A 87 5.22 2.25 -4.52
N THR A 88 6.05 2.44 -3.50
CA THR A 88 7.51 2.21 -3.60
C THR A 88 7.86 0.73 -3.81
N ASN A 89 7.18 -0.19 -3.11
CA ASN A 89 7.48 -1.62 -3.17
C ASN A 89 6.24 -2.46 -3.48
N ALA A 90 5.28 -1.86 -4.17
CA ALA A 90 4.00 -2.51 -4.45
C ALA A 90 4.17 -3.74 -5.33
N VAL A 91 3.50 -4.83 -4.93
CA VAL A 91 3.35 -6.02 -5.75
C VAL A 91 1.95 -5.99 -6.36
N LYS A 92 1.88 -6.15 -7.67
CA LYS A 92 0.64 -6.07 -8.43
C LYS A 92 -0.16 -7.35 -8.25
N ILE A 93 -1.29 -7.26 -7.54
CA ILE A 93 -2.23 -8.37 -7.38
C ILE A 93 -3.27 -8.34 -8.50
N LYS A 94 -3.89 -7.17 -8.71
CA LYS A 94 -4.76 -6.88 -9.84
C LYS A 94 -4.33 -5.55 -10.42
N PHE A 95 -4.15 -5.47 -11.74
CA PHE A 95 -3.42 -4.34 -12.34
C PHE A 95 -4.25 -3.63 -13.39
N GLU A 96 -4.26 -2.30 -13.30
CA GLU A 96 -4.78 -1.40 -14.32
C GLU A 96 -3.74 -0.30 -14.56
N GLU A 97 -3.14 -0.30 -15.73
CA GLU A 97 -1.98 0.54 -16.04
C GLU A 97 -2.26 2.04 -15.87
N ASN A 98 -3.39 2.53 -16.38
CA ASN A 98 -3.70 3.96 -16.30
C ASN A 98 -3.86 4.43 -14.86
N ILE A 99 -4.49 3.62 -14.02
CA ILE A 99 -4.66 3.91 -12.61
C ILE A 99 -3.32 3.86 -11.89
N TYR A 100 -2.54 2.82 -12.16
CA TYR A 100 -1.22 2.66 -11.55
C TYR A 100 -0.30 3.84 -11.85
N VAL A 101 -0.22 4.25 -13.12
CA VAL A 101 0.63 5.38 -13.54
C VAL A 101 0.19 6.67 -12.85
N ARG A 102 -1.10 6.92 -12.75
CA ARG A 102 -1.63 8.12 -12.08
C ARG A 102 -1.15 8.22 -10.63
N TYR A 103 -1.27 7.13 -9.88
CA TYR A 103 -0.86 7.14 -8.48
C TYR A 103 0.65 7.08 -8.29
N ALA A 104 1.36 6.39 -9.18
CA ALA A 104 2.83 6.39 -9.17
C ALA A 104 3.38 7.80 -9.41
N MET A 105 2.81 8.56 -10.36
CA MET A 105 3.20 9.94 -10.63
C MET A 105 2.88 10.85 -9.45
N LYS A 106 1.71 10.68 -8.84
CA LYS A 106 1.34 11.44 -7.64
C LYS A 106 2.32 11.21 -6.49
N ALA A 107 2.72 9.96 -6.28
CA ALA A 107 3.72 9.61 -5.27
C ALA A 107 5.09 10.20 -5.58
N LEU A 108 5.51 10.17 -6.83
CA LEU A 108 6.78 10.74 -7.26
C LEU A 108 6.83 12.25 -7.07
N TYR A 109 5.78 12.97 -7.44
CA TYR A 109 5.70 14.42 -7.24
C TYR A 109 5.76 14.77 -5.77
N PHE A 110 5.06 14.03 -4.93
CA PHE A 110 5.15 14.23 -3.49
C PHE A 110 6.59 14.05 -2.99
N TYR A 111 7.26 13.00 -3.42
CA TYR A 111 8.64 12.72 -3.02
C TYR A 111 9.60 13.85 -3.43
N GLU A 112 9.49 14.33 -4.66
CA GLU A 112 10.32 15.42 -5.18
C GLU A 112 10.10 16.72 -4.40
N ASP A 113 8.86 17.04 -4.06
CA ASP A 113 8.52 18.25 -3.30
C ASP A 113 8.94 18.15 -1.83
N PHE A 114 8.86 16.95 -1.24
CA PHE A 114 9.17 16.73 0.17
C PHE A 114 10.67 16.63 0.43
N LEU A 115 11.44 16.08 -0.50
CA LEU A 115 12.87 15.81 -0.31
C LEU A 115 13.68 17.06 0.05
N PRO A 116 13.50 18.23 -0.58
CA PRO A 116 14.23 19.45 -0.17
C PRO A 116 13.93 19.88 1.26
N ILE A 117 12.69 19.71 1.71
CA ILE A 117 12.28 20.03 3.08
C ILE A 117 12.98 19.11 4.07
N LEU A 118 13.00 17.82 3.75
CA LEU A 118 13.66 16.81 4.59
C LEU A 118 15.16 17.09 4.74
N ARG A 119 15.84 17.42 3.65
CA ARG A 119 17.25 17.76 3.64
C ARG A 119 17.53 18.98 4.51
N ARG A 120 16.72 20.03 4.38
CA ARG A 120 16.86 21.25 5.19
C ARG A 120 16.73 20.94 6.68
N THR A 121 15.73 20.14 7.05
CA THR A 121 15.51 19.75 8.45
C THR A 121 16.70 18.97 9.00
N GLN A 122 17.28 18.07 8.21
CA GLN A 122 18.46 17.30 8.61
C GLN A 122 19.69 18.20 8.78
N GLU A 123 19.89 19.15 7.86
CA GLU A 123 20.99 20.11 7.95
C GLU A 123 20.89 21.00 9.20
N GLU A 124 19.68 21.48 9.51
CA GLU A 124 19.43 22.26 10.72
C GLU A 124 19.71 21.48 12.00
N LYS A 125 19.30 20.22 12.04
CA LYS A 125 19.59 19.34 13.17
C LYS A 125 21.10 19.14 13.35
N LEU A 126 21.82 18.92 12.26
CA LEU A 126 23.26 18.74 12.29
C LEU A 126 23.97 20.00 12.80
N LYS A 127 23.56 21.17 12.33
CA LYS A 127 24.10 22.45 12.80
C LYS A 127 23.88 22.65 14.29
N ARG A 128 22.70 22.31 14.81
CA ARG A 128 22.43 22.40 16.26
C ARG A 128 23.32 21.45 17.05
N MET A 129 23.55 20.24 16.56
CA MET A 129 24.43 19.29 17.22
C MET A 129 25.88 19.78 17.26
N LEU A 130 26.36 20.45 16.21
CA LEU A 130 27.73 20.94 16.11
C LEU A 130 27.95 22.22 16.93
N ASN A 131 26.93 23.04 17.09
CA ASN A 131 27.02 24.34 17.73
C ASN A 131 26.45 24.38 19.16
N GLY A 132 25.85 23.32 19.55
CA GLY A 132 25.26 23.17 20.89
C GLY A 132 26.10 22.31 21.77
#